data_062eccf678e11edd5e9525a41949b782
#
_entry.id   062eccf678e11edd5e9525a41949b782
#
_cell.length_a   1.000
_cell.length_b   1.000
_cell.length_c   1.000
_cell.angle_alpha   90.00
_cell.angle_beta   90.00
_cell.angle_gamma   90.00
#
_symmetry.space_group_name_H-M   'P 1'
#
loop_
_entity.id
_entity.type
_entity.pdbx_description
1 polymer ?
#
loop_
_entity_poly.entity_id
_entity_poly.type
_entity_poly.pdbx_seq_one_letter_code
_entity_poly.pdbx_strand_id
1 'polypeptide(L)'
;MTLYALPMFELQTAIYQKLTNNTMLMSLVEGVFDTPDENQPYPYVTISEPYSSPLDTKLSNGETITFTLHAWYKDNDDYTGKKITYQILSACQQALATRNYLISGAKVLDVKRVEAKVFDDNTPGVKHGILVMRYKIQNF
;
A
#
# COMPACT_ATOMS: atom_id res chain seq x y z
N MET A 1 12.94 13.24 28.82
CA MET A 1 12.94 12.22 27.77
C MET A 1 11.92 12.58 26.70
N THR A 2 12.33 12.57 25.45
CA THR A 2 11.42 12.85 24.35
C THR A 2 10.85 11.54 23.85
N LEU A 3 9.51 11.48 23.76
CA LEU A 3 8.81 10.34 23.16
C LEU A 3 8.47 10.69 21.72
N TYR A 4 8.81 9.78 20.83
CA TYR A 4 8.52 9.94 19.41
C TYR A 4 7.21 9.25 19.06
N ALA A 5 6.36 9.93 18.33
CA ALA A 5 5.13 9.33 17.85
C ALA A 5 5.43 8.32 16.74
N LEU A 6 4.62 7.29 16.65
CA LEU A 6 4.67 6.36 15.52
C LEU A 6 3.99 7.02 14.31
N PRO A 7 4.70 7.26 13.21
CA PRO A 7 4.13 7.94 12.05
C PRO A 7 3.34 7.00 11.13
N MET A 8 2.66 6.01 11.68
CA MET A 8 1.94 5.01 10.89
C MET A 8 0.71 5.60 10.21
N PHE A 9 -0.06 6.41 10.94
CA PHE A 9 -1.25 7.04 10.37
C PHE A 9 -0.88 8.05 9.28
N GLU A 10 0.13 8.87 9.55
CA GLU A 10 0.60 9.88 8.60
C GLU A 10 1.13 9.22 7.33
N LEU A 11 1.86 8.12 7.46
CA LEU A 11 2.34 7.36 6.31
C LEU A 11 1.17 6.72 5.55
N GLN A 12 0.21 6.12 6.25
CA GLN A 12 -0.95 5.53 5.59
C GLN A 12 -1.75 6.58 4.82
N THR A 13 -1.89 7.77 5.39
CA THR A 13 -2.55 8.90 4.72
C THR A 13 -1.81 9.28 3.44
N ALA A 14 -0.48 9.36 3.49
CA ALA A 14 0.33 9.67 2.33
C ALA A 14 0.22 8.58 1.27
N ILE A 15 0.25 7.32 1.67
CA ILE A 15 0.05 6.18 0.76
C ILE A 15 -1.32 6.28 0.07
N TYR A 16 -2.37 6.50 0.84
CA TYR A 16 -3.72 6.64 0.32
C TYR A 16 -3.80 7.77 -0.71
N GLN A 17 -3.22 8.93 -0.40
CA GLN A 17 -3.23 10.07 -1.31
C GLN A 17 -2.47 9.78 -2.60
N LYS A 18 -1.31 9.13 -2.52
CA LYS A 18 -0.55 8.77 -3.71
C LYS A 18 -1.30 7.78 -4.59
N LEU A 19 -1.97 6.82 -3.99
CA LEU A 19 -2.76 5.84 -4.73
C LEU A 19 -3.98 6.49 -5.39
N THR A 20 -4.74 7.28 -4.65
CA THR A 20 -5.96 7.90 -5.16
C THR A 20 -5.69 9.02 -6.16
N ASN A 21 -4.50 9.60 -6.16
CA ASN A 21 -4.10 10.60 -7.14
C ASN A 21 -3.47 9.98 -8.39
N ASN A 22 -3.27 8.67 -8.41
CA ASN A 22 -2.73 7.99 -9.58
C ASN A 22 -3.86 7.65 -10.55
N THR A 23 -3.89 8.32 -11.71
CA THR A 23 -4.96 8.16 -12.69
C THR A 23 -5.02 6.75 -13.27
N MET A 24 -3.87 6.11 -13.51
CA MET A 24 -3.84 4.75 -14.02
C MET A 24 -4.51 3.78 -13.04
N LEU A 25 -4.13 3.85 -11.77
CA LEU A 25 -4.73 3.00 -10.75
C LEU A 25 -6.23 3.23 -10.64
N MET A 26 -6.64 4.50 -10.54
CA MET A 26 -8.05 4.82 -10.35
C MET A 26 -8.91 4.52 -11.57
N SER A 27 -8.29 4.32 -12.74
CA SER A 27 -9.00 3.83 -13.92
C SER A 27 -9.24 2.31 -13.86
N LEU A 28 -8.52 1.59 -13.01
CA LEU A 28 -8.58 0.13 -12.91
C LEU A 28 -9.45 -0.35 -11.74
N VAL A 29 -9.64 0.48 -10.71
CA VAL A 29 -10.29 0.06 -9.46
C VAL A 29 -11.47 0.96 -9.11
N GLU A 30 -12.39 0.41 -8.31
CA GLU A 30 -13.52 1.18 -7.77
C GLU A 30 -13.08 2.09 -6.63
N GLY A 31 -12.02 1.75 -5.94
CA GLY A 31 -11.49 2.59 -4.87
C GLY A 31 -10.37 1.94 -4.10
N VAL A 32 -9.84 2.71 -3.14
CA VAL A 32 -8.78 2.30 -2.22
C VAL A 32 -9.33 2.46 -0.81
N PHE A 33 -9.24 1.42 0.01
CA PHE A 33 -9.89 1.38 1.31
C PHE A 33 -8.95 0.87 2.40
N ASP A 34 -9.17 1.35 3.61
CA ASP A 34 -8.64 0.73 4.82
C ASP A 34 -9.53 -0.47 5.18
N THR A 35 -10.82 -0.20 5.37
CA THR A 35 -11.82 -1.23 5.66
C THR A 35 -12.98 -1.07 4.70
N PRO A 36 -13.04 -1.87 3.62
CA PRO A 36 -14.14 -1.76 2.67
C PRO A 36 -15.45 -2.30 3.26
N ASP A 37 -16.57 -1.85 2.69
CA ASP A 37 -17.87 -2.42 3.02
C ASP A 37 -17.95 -3.88 2.59
N GLU A 38 -18.81 -4.64 3.26
CA GLU A 38 -19.03 -6.06 2.96
C GLU A 38 -19.39 -6.30 1.49
N ASN A 39 -20.13 -5.36 0.89
CA ASN A 39 -20.59 -5.46 -0.49
C ASN A 39 -19.80 -4.59 -1.45
N GLN A 40 -18.55 -4.28 -1.12
CA GLN A 40 -17.70 -3.42 -1.96
C GLN A 40 -17.55 -4.02 -3.36
N PRO A 41 -17.91 -3.28 -4.43
CA PRO A 41 -17.70 -3.75 -5.79
C PRO A 41 -16.23 -3.96 -6.14
N TYR A 42 -15.95 -5.02 -6.88
CA TYR A 42 -14.62 -5.27 -7.44
C TYR A 42 -14.40 -4.43 -8.69
N PRO A 43 -13.14 -4.15 -9.10
CA PRO A 43 -11.92 -4.39 -8.33
C PRO A 43 -11.66 -3.27 -7.32
N TYR A 44 -10.88 -3.57 -6.31
CA TYR A 44 -10.50 -2.55 -5.32
C TYR A 44 -9.17 -2.91 -4.67
N VAL A 45 -8.60 -1.94 -3.96
CA VAL A 45 -7.34 -2.09 -3.23
C VAL A 45 -7.59 -1.81 -1.75
N THR A 46 -7.00 -2.63 -0.89
CA THR A 46 -6.98 -2.36 0.56
C THR A 46 -5.56 -2.10 1.02
N ILE A 47 -5.40 -1.17 1.96
CA ILE A 47 -4.14 -0.88 2.64
C ILE A 47 -4.23 -1.52 4.01
N SER A 48 -3.35 -2.48 4.31
CA SER A 48 -3.50 -3.25 5.54
C SER A 48 -2.17 -3.74 6.10
N GLU A 49 -2.27 -4.43 7.20
CA GLU A 49 -1.18 -5.13 7.87
C GLU A 49 0.04 -4.24 8.11
N PRO A 50 -0.16 -3.04 8.71
CA PRO A 50 0.97 -2.18 9.04
C PRO A 50 1.81 -2.84 10.13
N TYR A 51 3.12 -2.76 9.94
CA TYR A 51 4.08 -3.29 10.91
C TYR A 51 5.23 -2.30 11.03
N SER A 52 5.62 -1.99 12.26
CA SER A 52 6.72 -1.05 12.49
C SER A 52 7.72 -1.64 13.47
N SER A 53 9.00 -1.43 13.17
CA SER A 53 10.09 -1.76 14.09
C SER A 53 11.03 -0.56 14.21
N PRO A 54 11.68 -0.38 15.37
CA PRO A 54 12.59 0.76 15.54
C PRO A 54 13.77 0.72 14.58
N LEU A 55 14.16 1.90 14.11
CA LEU A 55 15.36 2.11 13.31
C LEU A 55 16.15 3.25 13.95
N ASP A 56 16.82 2.93 15.06
CA ASP A 56 17.54 3.92 15.85
C ASP A 56 19.02 3.92 15.49
N THR A 57 19.61 5.11 15.45
CA THR A 57 21.04 5.31 15.36
C THR A 57 21.49 6.07 16.60
N LYS A 58 22.81 6.28 16.75
CA LYS A 58 23.34 7.06 17.87
C LYS A 58 22.83 8.49 17.88
N LEU A 59 22.44 9.01 16.69
CA LEU A 59 22.12 10.44 16.51
C LEU A 59 20.65 10.66 16.09
N SER A 60 19.89 9.60 15.84
CA SER A 60 18.53 9.76 15.35
C SER A 60 17.64 8.60 15.77
N ASN A 61 16.35 8.87 15.80
CA ASN A 61 15.32 7.87 16.03
C ASN A 61 14.50 7.73 14.76
N GLY A 62 14.16 6.50 14.42
CA GLY A 62 13.37 6.22 13.24
C GLY A 62 12.58 4.95 13.35
N GLU A 63 11.88 4.66 12.26
CA GLU A 63 11.05 3.47 12.13
C GLU A 63 11.27 2.83 10.77
N THR A 64 11.21 1.51 10.74
CA THR A 64 11.02 0.76 9.50
C THR A 64 9.57 0.30 9.49
N ILE A 65 8.78 0.86 8.60
CA ILE A 65 7.34 0.57 8.53
C ILE A 65 7.04 -0.18 7.25
N THR A 66 6.33 -1.28 7.38
CA THR A 66 5.89 -2.10 6.25
C THR A 66 4.39 -2.04 6.15
N PHE A 67 3.89 -1.75 4.96
CA PHE A 67 2.47 -1.82 4.62
C PHE A 67 2.26 -2.85 3.54
N THR A 68 1.16 -3.57 3.65
CA THR A 68 0.74 -4.53 2.65
C THR A 68 -0.50 -4.00 1.93
N LEU A 69 -0.43 -3.96 0.61
CA LEU A 69 -1.58 -3.62 -0.21
C LEU A 69 -2.14 -4.90 -0.80
N HIS A 70 -3.45 -5.03 -0.76
CA HIS A 70 -4.14 -6.15 -1.38
C HIS A 70 -4.98 -5.64 -2.54
N ALA A 71 -4.81 -6.26 -3.71
CA ALA A 71 -5.60 -5.97 -4.88
C ALA A 71 -6.59 -7.12 -5.07
N TRP A 72 -7.86 -6.78 -5.26
CA TRP A 72 -8.94 -7.74 -5.37
C TRP A 72 -9.64 -7.57 -6.71
N TYR A 73 -9.66 -8.61 -7.50
CA TYR A 73 -10.35 -8.64 -8.78
C TYR A 73 -11.25 -9.87 -8.83
N LYS A 74 -12.46 -9.71 -9.35
CA LYS A 74 -13.37 -10.84 -9.55
C LYS A 74 -13.56 -11.05 -11.04
N ASP A 75 -13.38 -12.29 -11.49
CA ASP A 75 -13.62 -12.67 -12.88
C ASP A 75 -15.05 -12.29 -13.29
N ASN A 76 -15.18 -11.81 -14.50
CA ASN A 76 -16.48 -11.42 -15.07
C ASN A 76 -16.54 -11.81 -16.55
N ASP A 77 -17.63 -11.43 -17.24
CA ASP A 77 -17.84 -11.78 -18.65
C ASP A 77 -16.83 -11.09 -19.57
N ASP A 78 -16.28 -9.93 -19.15
CA ASP A 78 -15.33 -9.17 -19.97
C ASP A 78 -13.93 -9.73 -19.86
N TYR A 79 -13.53 -10.23 -18.67
CA TYR A 79 -12.20 -10.76 -18.49
C TYR A 79 -12.13 -11.76 -17.33
N THR A 80 -11.45 -12.88 -17.59
CA THR A 80 -11.13 -13.92 -16.61
C THR A 80 -9.61 -14.10 -16.59
N GLY A 81 -8.99 -14.08 -15.39
CA GLY A 81 -7.56 -14.28 -15.21
C GLY A 81 -6.90 -13.20 -14.37
N LYS A 82 -5.57 -13.14 -14.43
CA LYS A 82 -4.77 -12.35 -13.50
C LYS A 82 -4.25 -11.03 -14.07
N LYS A 83 -4.48 -10.75 -15.36
CA LYS A 83 -3.94 -9.58 -16.05
C LYS A 83 -4.28 -8.27 -15.34
N ILE A 84 -5.56 -8.09 -14.99
CA ILE A 84 -6.03 -6.86 -14.35
C ILE A 84 -5.38 -6.70 -12.98
N THR A 85 -5.25 -7.79 -12.22
CA THR A 85 -4.59 -7.77 -10.92
C THR A 85 -3.12 -7.39 -11.05
N TYR A 86 -2.40 -7.91 -12.05
CA TYR A 86 -1.04 -7.49 -12.33
C TYR A 86 -0.96 -5.99 -12.62
N GLN A 87 -1.89 -5.48 -13.42
CA GLN A 87 -1.92 -4.05 -13.76
C GLN A 87 -2.19 -3.18 -12.54
N ILE A 88 -3.07 -3.62 -11.65
CA ILE A 88 -3.36 -2.91 -10.41
C ILE A 88 -2.11 -2.83 -9.54
N LEU A 89 -1.40 -3.96 -9.34
CA LEU A 89 -0.18 -3.96 -8.55
C LEU A 89 0.91 -3.10 -9.17
N SER A 90 1.04 -3.12 -10.49
CA SER A 90 2.02 -2.29 -11.19
C SER A 90 1.74 -0.81 -10.99
N ALA A 91 0.47 -0.41 -11.09
CA ALA A 91 0.08 0.99 -10.87
C ALA A 91 0.32 1.41 -9.43
N CYS A 92 0.02 0.53 -8.46
CA CYS A 92 0.30 0.79 -7.05
C CYS A 92 1.79 1.01 -6.81
N GLN A 93 2.63 0.13 -7.36
CA GLN A 93 4.07 0.27 -7.18
C GLN A 93 4.59 1.56 -7.81
N GLN A 94 4.15 1.90 -9.01
CA GLN A 94 4.57 3.15 -9.64
C GLN A 94 4.17 4.37 -8.81
N ALA A 95 2.97 4.34 -8.23
CA ALA A 95 2.50 5.44 -7.40
C ALA A 95 3.31 5.59 -6.11
N LEU A 96 3.78 4.48 -5.54
CA LEU A 96 4.41 4.46 -4.22
C LEU A 96 5.94 4.47 -4.27
N ALA A 97 6.57 4.03 -5.38
CA ALA A 97 8.01 3.86 -5.48
C ALA A 97 8.75 5.19 -5.70
N THR A 98 8.41 6.19 -4.94
CA THR A 98 9.02 7.52 -4.97
C THR A 98 9.37 7.89 -3.53
N ARG A 99 10.39 8.74 -3.35
CA ARG A 99 10.77 9.24 -2.04
C ARG A 99 10.07 10.55 -1.69
N ASN A 100 9.23 11.05 -2.57
CA ASN A 100 8.55 12.32 -2.40
C ASN A 100 7.30 12.16 -1.53
N TYR A 101 7.51 11.80 -0.26
CA TYR A 101 6.44 11.69 0.72
C TYR A 101 6.53 12.87 1.68
N LEU A 102 5.41 13.57 1.86
CA LEU A 102 5.30 14.65 2.84
C LEU A 102 4.47 14.13 4.01
N ILE A 103 5.16 13.86 5.12
CA ILE A 103 4.51 13.40 6.35
C ILE A 103 4.93 14.31 7.49
N SER A 104 3.98 14.62 8.37
CA SER A 104 4.21 15.51 9.50
C SER A 104 5.10 14.84 10.54
N GLY A 105 6.14 15.56 10.99
CA GLY A 105 6.98 15.11 12.09
C GLY A 105 8.04 14.09 11.73
N ALA A 106 8.20 13.75 10.44
CA ALA A 106 9.15 12.73 10.04
C ALA A 106 9.57 12.90 8.59
N LYS A 107 10.65 12.22 8.22
CA LYS A 107 11.19 12.24 6.85
C LYS A 107 11.30 10.80 6.33
N VAL A 108 10.81 10.55 5.13
CA VAL A 108 10.98 9.26 4.47
C VAL A 108 12.38 9.20 3.86
N LEU A 109 13.18 8.24 4.32
CA LEU A 109 14.56 8.07 3.88
C LEU A 109 14.67 7.10 2.73
N ASP A 110 13.83 6.06 2.70
CA ASP A 110 13.91 5.00 1.70
C ASP A 110 12.55 4.34 1.54
N VAL A 111 12.25 3.92 0.31
CA VAL A 111 11.03 3.20 -0.05
C VAL A 111 11.44 2.02 -0.91
N LYS A 112 11.07 0.80 -0.50
CA LYS A 112 11.39 -0.42 -1.23
C LYS A 112 10.22 -1.37 -1.28
N ARG A 113 10.07 -2.03 -2.44
CA ARG A 113 9.17 -3.18 -2.52
C ARG A 113 9.88 -4.38 -1.89
N VAL A 114 9.15 -5.08 -1.02
CA VAL A 114 9.62 -6.32 -0.40
C VAL A 114 9.13 -7.53 -1.18
N GLU A 115 7.87 -7.50 -1.61
CA GLU A 115 7.23 -8.64 -2.25
C GLU A 115 6.09 -8.18 -3.15
N ALA A 116 5.86 -8.92 -4.21
CA ALA A 116 4.66 -8.78 -5.04
C ALA A 116 4.27 -10.17 -5.54
N LYS A 117 3.00 -10.53 -5.41
CA LYS A 117 2.50 -11.81 -5.91
C LYS A 117 1.00 -11.72 -6.22
N VAL A 118 0.54 -12.61 -7.09
CA VAL A 118 -0.87 -12.74 -7.45
C VAL A 118 -1.23 -14.21 -7.43
N PHE A 119 -2.37 -14.53 -6.85
CA PHE A 119 -2.84 -15.91 -6.73
C PHE A 119 -4.36 -15.95 -6.75
N ASP A 120 -4.91 -17.15 -6.94
CA ASP A 120 -6.34 -17.35 -6.82
C ASP A 120 -6.73 -17.36 -5.34
N ASP A 121 -7.71 -16.53 -4.99
CA ASP A 121 -8.22 -16.47 -3.63
C ASP A 121 -9.08 -17.73 -3.33
N ASN A 122 -9.33 -17.99 -2.06
CA ASN A 122 -10.23 -19.06 -1.64
C ASN A 122 -11.65 -18.82 -2.10
N THR A 123 -12.06 -17.59 -2.30
CA THR A 123 -13.35 -17.23 -2.87
C THR A 123 -13.33 -17.53 -4.38
N PRO A 124 -14.23 -18.37 -4.90
CA PRO A 124 -14.22 -18.71 -6.33
C PRO A 124 -14.32 -17.48 -7.24
N GLY A 125 -13.48 -17.44 -8.27
CA GLY A 125 -13.47 -16.37 -9.25
C GLY A 125 -12.75 -15.10 -8.79
N VAL A 126 -12.20 -15.07 -7.59
CA VAL A 126 -11.51 -13.89 -7.07
C VAL A 126 -10.00 -14.06 -7.22
N LYS A 127 -9.36 -13.06 -7.83
CA LYS A 127 -7.91 -12.96 -7.94
C LYS A 127 -7.41 -12.01 -6.87
N HIS A 128 -6.37 -12.42 -6.16
CA HIS A 128 -5.83 -11.67 -5.03
C HIS A 128 -4.38 -11.33 -5.30
N GLY A 129 -4.07 -10.04 -5.32
CA GLY A 129 -2.70 -9.55 -5.45
C GLY A 129 -2.21 -8.99 -4.13
N ILE A 130 -0.93 -9.20 -3.85
CA ILE A 130 -0.28 -8.66 -2.65
C ILE A 130 0.94 -7.88 -3.07
N LEU A 131 1.07 -6.67 -2.55
CA LEU A 131 2.24 -5.81 -2.72
C LEU A 131 2.67 -5.33 -1.35
N VAL A 132 3.90 -5.69 -0.96
CA VAL A 132 4.46 -5.30 0.33
C VAL A 132 5.51 -4.22 0.11
N MET A 133 5.32 -3.06 0.73
CA MET A 133 6.22 -1.91 0.64
C MET A 133 6.82 -1.62 2.01
N ARG A 134 8.11 -1.36 2.03
CA ARG A 134 8.86 -1.05 3.24
C ARG A 134 9.39 0.38 3.19
N TYR A 135 9.17 1.11 4.25
CA TYR A 135 9.55 2.51 4.39
C TYR A 135 10.52 2.66 5.56
N LYS A 136 11.65 3.32 5.31
CA LYS A 136 12.55 3.75 6.38
C LYS A 136 12.29 5.22 6.64
N ILE A 137 11.99 5.55 7.88
CA ILE A 137 11.53 6.89 8.28
C ILE A 137 12.37 7.36 9.44
N GLN A 138 12.80 8.62 9.36
CA GLN A 138 13.50 9.30 10.46
C GLN A 138 12.52 10.27 11.11
N ASN A 139 12.38 10.16 12.43
CA ASN A 139 11.58 11.10 13.21
C ASN A 139 12.36 12.39 13.44
N PHE A 140 11.64 13.48 13.46
CA PHE A 140 12.25 14.78 13.78
C PHE A 140 12.24 15.04 15.28
#